data_45e11b2aec3213e7c839515d12ed2e9b
#
_entry.id   45e11b2aec3213e7c839515d12ed2e9b
#
_cell.length_a   1.000
_cell.length_b   1.000
_cell.length_c   1.000
_cell.angle_alpha   90.00
_cell.angle_beta   90.00
_cell.angle_gamma   90.00
#
_symmetry.space_group_name_H-M   'P 1'
#
loop_
_entity.id
_entity.type
_entity.pdbx_description
1 polymer ?
#
loop_
_entity_poly.entity_id
_entity_poly.type
_entity_poly.pdbx_seq_one_letter_code
_entity_poly.pdbx_strand_id
1 'polypeptide(L)'
;MSAVVLMELMGGASDKSERNAYEQLFRQYKQSKSLIVPNEDDWLLASRILYLLTHSRKRLQKGKLQRLRPGDSQRLALEVLIAVSARRWKAQIVTENWGDFKTIQRYCNTTIVKAATFFRK
;
A
#
# COMPACT_ATOMS: atom_id res chain seq x y z
N MET A 1 -0.82 11.78 -3.56
CA MET A 1 -1.74 10.97 -2.71
C MET A 1 -2.19 9.73 -3.45
N SER A 2 -2.09 8.59 -2.82
CA SER A 2 -2.50 7.31 -3.44
C SER A 2 -4.01 7.14 -3.42
N ALA A 3 -4.59 6.83 -4.58
CA ALA A 3 -6.01 6.50 -4.71
C ALA A 3 -6.36 5.23 -3.91
N VAL A 4 -5.42 4.28 -3.80
CA VAL A 4 -5.60 3.05 -3.01
C VAL A 4 -5.76 3.38 -1.52
N VAL A 5 -4.93 4.28 -1.00
CA VAL A 5 -5.01 4.73 0.39
C VAL A 5 -6.34 5.43 0.67
N LEU A 6 -6.77 6.32 -0.24
CA LEU A 6 -8.04 7.02 -0.09
C LEU A 6 -9.23 6.06 -0.13
N MET A 7 -9.18 5.03 -0.98
CA MET A 7 -10.20 3.99 -1.01
C MET A 7 -10.31 3.28 0.35
N GLU A 8 -9.19 2.92 0.95
CA GLU A 8 -9.18 2.29 2.28
C GLU A 8 -9.75 3.22 3.35
N LEU A 9 -9.36 4.50 3.33
CA LEU A 9 -9.86 5.49 4.27
C LEU A 9 -11.37 5.69 4.12
N MET A 10 -11.87 5.81 2.90
CA MET A 10 -13.31 5.94 2.66
C MET A 10 -14.08 4.70 3.11
N GLY A 11 -13.56 3.51 2.81
CA GLY A 11 -14.19 2.25 3.21
C GLY A 11 -14.17 2.01 4.71
N GLY A 12 -13.17 2.54 5.41
CA GLY A 12 -13.04 2.41 6.86
C GLY A 12 -13.60 3.59 7.65
N ALA A 13 -14.26 4.55 7.00
CA ALA A 13 -14.80 5.72 7.67
C ALA A 13 -15.87 5.33 8.71
N SER A 14 -15.84 5.99 9.87
CA SER A 14 -16.72 5.69 10.97
C SER A 14 -18.15 6.21 10.77
N ASP A 15 -18.31 7.23 9.93
CA ASP A 15 -19.61 7.81 9.61
C ASP A 15 -19.61 8.45 8.21
N LYS A 16 -20.78 8.91 7.80
CA LYS A 16 -20.97 9.52 6.48
C LYS A 16 -20.22 10.85 6.33
N SER A 17 -20.11 11.61 7.41
CA SER A 17 -19.41 12.89 7.42
C SER A 17 -17.92 12.69 7.15
N GLU A 18 -17.28 11.73 7.81
CA GLU A 18 -15.89 11.37 7.61
C GLU A 18 -15.64 10.85 6.19
N ARG A 19 -16.52 9.97 5.71
CA ARG A 19 -16.44 9.47 4.34
C ARG A 19 -16.51 10.59 3.31
N ASN A 20 -17.41 11.55 3.50
CA ASN A 20 -17.55 12.69 2.59
C ASN A 20 -16.30 13.58 2.59
N ALA A 21 -15.65 13.74 3.74
CA ALA A 21 -14.40 14.49 3.84
C ALA A 21 -13.29 13.82 3.02
N TYR A 22 -13.16 12.49 3.09
CA TYR A 22 -12.19 11.75 2.28
C TYR A 22 -12.52 11.81 0.78
N GLU A 23 -13.80 11.79 0.42
CA GLU A 23 -14.22 11.93 -0.98
C GLU A 23 -13.85 13.31 -1.54
N GLN A 24 -13.97 14.36 -0.73
CA GLN A 24 -13.52 15.69 -1.13
C GLN A 24 -12.00 15.75 -1.35
N LEU A 25 -11.22 15.10 -0.49
CA LEU A 25 -9.79 14.97 -0.68
C LEU A 25 -9.44 14.27 -2.00
N PHE A 26 -10.16 13.21 -2.31
CA PHE A 26 -10.00 12.49 -3.58
C PHE A 26 -10.21 13.45 -4.76
N ARG A 27 -11.28 14.23 -4.74
CA ARG A 27 -11.60 15.20 -5.82
C ARG A 27 -10.53 16.29 -5.93
N GLN A 28 -10.04 16.79 -4.80
CA GLN A 28 -8.98 17.81 -4.77
C GLN A 28 -7.69 17.29 -5.41
N TYR A 29 -7.25 16.10 -5.02
CA TYR A 29 -6.04 15.51 -5.59
C TYR A 29 -6.21 15.15 -7.06
N LYS A 30 -7.39 14.69 -7.47
CA LYS A 30 -7.70 14.44 -8.88
C LYS A 30 -7.62 15.73 -9.69
N GLN A 31 -8.21 16.81 -9.20
CA GLN A 31 -8.25 18.11 -9.87
C GLN A 31 -6.84 18.71 -10.00
N SER A 32 -6.01 18.60 -8.98
CA SER A 32 -4.62 19.08 -9.00
C SER A 32 -3.66 18.15 -9.74
N LYS A 33 -4.14 17.03 -10.28
CA LYS A 33 -3.35 16.00 -10.96
C LYS A 33 -2.27 15.38 -10.05
N SER A 34 -2.55 15.35 -8.75
CA SER A 34 -1.65 14.79 -7.73
C SER A 34 -2.15 13.45 -7.18
N LEU A 35 -3.19 12.88 -7.78
CA LEU A 35 -3.72 11.59 -7.38
C LEU A 35 -2.93 10.48 -8.08
N ILE A 36 -2.31 9.61 -7.28
CA ILE A 36 -1.57 8.47 -7.81
C ILE A 36 -2.55 7.31 -8.00
N VAL A 37 -2.81 6.95 -9.25
CA VAL A 37 -3.69 5.84 -9.62
C VAL A 37 -2.84 4.76 -10.26
N PRO A 38 -2.94 3.50 -9.81
CA PRO A 38 -2.21 2.40 -10.46
C PRO A 38 -2.63 2.26 -11.93
N ASN A 39 -1.63 2.09 -12.80
CA ASN A 39 -1.87 1.79 -14.21
C ASN A 39 -1.79 0.27 -14.45
N GLU A 40 -1.98 -0.15 -15.69
CA GLU A 40 -1.95 -1.57 -16.06
C GLU A 40 -0.63 -2.25 -15.67
N ASP A 41 0.49 -1.59 -15.90
CA ASP A 41 1.81 -2.13 -15.57
C ASP A 41 2.00 -2.22 -14.06
N ASP A 42 1.45 -1.28 -13.29
CA ASP A 42 1.47 -1.33 -11.82
C ASP A 42 0.72 -2.56 -11.31
N TRP A 43 -0.46 -2.84 -11.87
CA TRP A 43 -1.24 -4.02 -11.51
C TRP A 43 -0.47 -5.31 -11.80
N LEU A 44 0.16 -5.40 -12.97
CA LEU A 44 0.93 -6.58 -13.36
C LEU A 44 2.14 -6.78 -12.45
N LEU A 45 2.90 -5.72 -12.20
CA LEU A 45 4.08 -5.80 -11.31
C LEU A 45 3.66 -6.15 -9.89
N ALA A 46 2.57 -5.56 -9.40
CA ALA A 46 2.04 -5.87 -8.07
C ALA A 46 1.67 -7.36 -7.96
N SER A 47 1.05 -7.93 -8.99
CA SER A 47 0.69 -9.35 -8.98
C SER A 47 1.92 -10.26 -8.92
N ARG A 48 2.99 -9.91 -9.61
CA ARG A 48 4.25 -10.65 -9.59
C ARG A 48 4.93 -10.60 -8.22
N ILE A 49 4.96 -9.43 -7.62
CA ILE A 49 5.54 -9.25 -6.28
C ILE A 49 4.73 -10.02 -5.24
N LEU A 50 3.41 -9.93 -5.31
CA LEU A 50 2.52 -10.65 -4.39
C LEU A 50 2.73 -12.17 -4.50
N TYR A 51 2.88 -12.68 -5.72
CA TYR A 51 3.20 -14.09 -5.96
C TYR A 51 4.51 -14.48 -5.27
N LEU A 52 5.58 -13.70 -5.46
CA LEU A 52 6.89 -13.97 -4.88
C LEU A 52 6.84 -13.92 -3.36
N LEU A 53 6.18 -12.93 -2.78
CA LEU A 53 6.03 -12.81 -1.33
C LEU A 53 5.29 -14.00 -0.73
N THR A 54 4.21 -14.43 -1.36
CA THR A 54 3.42 -15.58 -0.91
C THR A 54 4.22 -16.87 -0.95
N HIS A 55 4.98 -17.09 -2.02
CA HIS A 55 5.78 -18.30 -2.19
C HIS A 55 7.02 -18.32 -1.31
N SER A 56 7.68 -17.19 -1.11
CA SER A 56 8.81 -17.08 -0.19
C SER A 56 8.41 -17.39 1.26
N ARG A 57 7.23 -16.91 1.69
CA ARG A 57 6.71 -17.22 3.02
C ARG A 57 6.47 -18.71 3.22
N LYS A 58 5.97 -19.41 2.18
CA LYS A 58 5.79 -20.87 2.22
C LYS A 58 7.13 -21.63 2.37
N ARG A 59 8.20 -21.12 1.76
CA ARG A 59 9.53 -21.71 1.86
C ARG A 59 10.17 -21.52 3.22
N LEU A 60 10.02 -20.34 3.79
CA LEU A 60 10.60 -19.99 5.11
C LEU A 60 9.86 -20.67 6.26
N GLN A 61 8.66 -21.17 6.01
CA GLN A 61 7.80 -21.79 7.01
C GLN A 61 7.75 -23.31 6.92
N LYS A 62 8.75 -23.95 6.33
CA LYS A 62 8.87 -25.43 6.39
C LYS A 62 8.97 -25.86 7.86
N GLY A 63 7.81 -26.22 8.45
CA GLY A 63 7.70 -26.68 9.81
C GLY A 63 6.86 -25.85 10.75
N LYS A 64 6.42 -24.67 10.36
CA LYS A 64 5.46 -23.86 11.11
C LYS A 64 4.42 -23.32 10.14
N LEU A 65 3.28 -24.00 10.10
CA LEU A 65 2.09 -23.52 9.40
C LEU A 65 1.55 -22.26 10.10
N GLN A 66 2.22 -21.13 9.90
CA GLN A 66 1.58 -19.86 10.20
C GLN A 66 0.65 -19.54 9.05
N ARG A 67 -0.60 -19.91 9.20
CA ARG A 67 -1.65 -19.48 8.30
C ARG A 67 -1.71 -17.94 8.37
N LEU A 68 -1.66 -17.30 7.20
CA LEU A 68 -2.02 -15.90 7.11
C LEU A 68 -3.38 -15.69 7.76
N ARG A 69 -3.47 -14.71 8.65
CA ARG A 69 -4.76 -14.34 9.26
C ARG A 69 -5.75 -13.94 8.16
N PRO A 70 -7.06 -14.17 8.37
CA PRO A 70 -8.05 -13.69 7.43
C PRO A 70 -7.86 -12.19 7.17
N GLY A 71 -7.79 -11.81 5.89
CA GLY A 71 -7.57 -10.42 5.48
C GLY A 71 -6.11 -10.02 5.28
N ASP A 72 -5.12 -10.78 5.76
CA ASP A 72 -3.69 -10.44 5.59
C ASP A 72 -3.27 -10.42 4.13
N SER A 73 -3.76 -11.36 3.31
CA SER A 73 -3.43 -11.38 1.89
C SER A 73 -4.01 -10.19 1.13
N GLN A 74 -5.21 -9.75 1.50
CA GLN A 74 -5.83 -8.56 0.91
C GLN A 74 -5.08 -7.31 1.30
N ARG A 75 -4.72 -7.16 2.57
CA ARG A 75 -3.91 -6.03 3.05
C ARG A 75 -2.58 -5.98 2.34
N LEU A 76 -1.90 -7.12 2.23
CA LEU A 76 -0.61 -7.21 1.55
C LEU A 76 -0.72 -6.83 0.07
N ALA A 77 -1.79 -7.28 -0.61
CA ALA A 77 -2.03 -6.91 -2.01
C ALA A 77 -2.17 -5.40 -2.18
N LEU A 78 -2.92 -4.74 -1.29
CA LEU A 78 -3.09 -3.28 -1.32
C LEU A 78 -1.78 -2.55 -1.04
N GLU A 79 -1.00 -3.01 -0.07
CA GLU A 79 0.32 -2.43 0.25
C GLU A 79 1.30 -2.55 -0.92
N VAL A 80 1.33 -3.70 -1.59
CA VAL A 80 2.16 -3.89 -2.78
C VAL A 80 1.74 -2.93 -3.89
N LEU A 81 0.45 -2.77 -4.11
CA LEU A 81 -0.08 -1.86 -5.12
C LEU A 81 0.28 -0.40 -4.82
N ILE A 82 0.20 0.01 -3.56
CA ILE A 82 0.65 1.34 -3.11
C ILE A 82 2.13 1.53 -3.43
N ALA A 83 2.96 0.56 -3.09
CA ALA A 83 4.42 0.63 -3.29
C ALA A 83 4.78 0.75 -4.77
N VAL A 84 4.18 -0.07 -5.62
CA VAL A 84 4.46 -0.10 -7.05
C VAL A 84 4.04 1.21 -7.73
N SER A 85 2.86 1.71 -7.41
CA SER A 85 2.38 2.98 -7.99
C SER A 85 3.18 4.18 -7.47
N ALA A 86 3.57 4.19 -6.20
CA ALA A 86 4.44 5.23 -5.63
C ALA A 86 5.82 5.24 -6.31
N ARG A 87 6.38 4.06 -6.59
CA ARG A 87 7.66 3.93 -7.29
C ARG A 87 7.62 4.61 -8.66
N ARG A 88 6.57 4.36 -9.44
CA ARG A 88 6.42 4.95 -10.78
C ARG A 88 6.40 6.48 -10.72
N TRP A 89 5.78 7.04 -9.69
CA TRP A 89 5.70 8.48 -9.47
C TRP A 89 6.91 9.04 -8.71
N LYS A 90 7.86 8.19 -8.32
CA LYS A 90 9.00 8.55 -7.46
C LYS A 90 8.53 9.21 -6.15
N ALA A 91 7.39 8.77 -5.66
CA ALA A 91 6.79 9.27 -4.44
C ALA A 91 7.33 8.53 -3.23
N GLN A 92 7.38 9.22 -2.11
CA GLN A 92 7.81 8.68 -0.83
C GLN A 92 6.60 8.07 -0.10
N ILE A 93 6.78 6.89 0.48
CA ILE A 93 5.75 6.24 1.29
C ILE A 93 6.02 6.54 2.75
N VAL A 94 5.07 7.15 3.44
CA VAL A 94 5.11 7.37 4.89
C VAL A 94 4.21 6.33 5.54
N THR A 95 4.77 5.49 6.40
CA THR A 95 4.04 4.33 6.93
C THR A 95 4.39 4.02 8.37
N GLU A 96 3.42 3.53 9.12
CA GLU A 96 3.62 2.87 10.42
C GLU A 96 3.91 1.37 10.24
N ASN A 97 3.53 0.80 9.11
CA ASN A 97 3.75 -0.61 8.74
C ASN A 97 5.13 -0.83 8.12
N TRP A 98 6.16 -0.43 8.84
CA TRP A 98 7.54 -0.47 8.37
C TRP A 98 7.97 -1.87 7.90
N GLY A 99 7.65 -2.90 8.68
CA GLY A 99 8.05 -4.27 8.39
C GLY A 99 7.53 -4.79 7.05
N ASP A 100 6.26 -4.55 6.78
CA ASP A 100 5.63 -4.98 5.53
C ASP A 100 6.24 -4.27 4.32
N PHE A 101 6.41 -2.95 4.39
CA PHE A 101 6.99 -2.18 3.28
C PHE A 101 8.47 -2.46 3.10
N LYS A 102 9.22 -2.78 4.16
CA LYS A 102 10.61 -3.22 4.05
C LYS A 102 10.72 -4.53 3.28
N THR A 103 9.82 -5.46 3.52
CA THR A 103 9.76 -6.72 2.78
C THR A 103 9.43 -6.49 1.31
N ILE A 104 8.45 -5.62 1.03
CA ILE A 104 8.07 -5.24 -0.34
C ILE A 104 9.22 -4.54 -1.06
N GLN A 105 9.99 -3.70 -0.34
CA GLN A 105 11.12 -2.96 -0.90
C GLN A 105 12.18 -3.88 -1.52
N ARG A 106 12.29 -5.12 -1.09
CA ARG A 106 13.20 -6.10 -1.67
C ARG A 106 12.87 -6.44 -3.12
N TYR A 107 11.61 -6.27 -3.51
CA TYR A 107 11.10 -6.61 -4.85
C TYR A 107 10.75 -5.38 -5.68
N CYS A 108 10.63 -4.23 -5.04
CA CYS A 108 10.21 -2.98 -5.67
C CYS A 108 10.99 -1.83 -5.06
N ASN A 109 11.84 -1.20 -5.85
CA ASN A 109 12.66 -0.09 -5.37
C ASN A 109 11.77 1.13 -5.13
N THR A 110 11.35 1.33 -3.90
CA THR A 110 10.51 2.43 -3.48
C THR A 110 11.09 3.07 -2.21
N THR A 111 10.85 4.36 -2.02
CA THR A 111 11.33 5.09 -0.86
C THR A 111 10.30 5.02 0.26
N ILE A 112 10.70 4.51 1.42
CA ILE A 112 9.83 4.41 2.59
C ILE A 112 10.40 5.16 3.76
N VAL A 113 9.52 5.79 4.54
CA VAL A 113 9.89 6.53 5.76
C VAL A 113 8.91 6.14 6.87
N LYS A 114 9.44 5.95 8.07
CA LYS A 114 8.60 5.69 9.24
C LYS A 114 7.75 6.93 9.56
N ALA A 115 6.46 6.74 9.79
CA ALA A 115 5.55 7.83 10.15
C ALA A 115 6.04 8.60 11.38
N ALA A 116 6.52 7.89 12.41
CA ALA A 116 7.07 8.50 13.61
C ALA A 116 8.26 9.42 13.30
N THR A 117 9.13 9.05 12.36
CA THR A 117 10.28 9.87 11.95
C THR A 117 9.84 11.07 11.13
N PHE A 118 8.89 10.89 10.21
CA PHE A 118 8.41 11.94 9.32
C PHE A 118 7.70 13.08 10.08
N PHE A 119 6.87 12.72 11.05
CA PHE A 119 6.12 13.70 11.85
C PHE A 119 6.88 14.22 13.07
N ARG A 120 8.07 13.73 13.30
CA ARG A 120 8.93 14.17 14.41
C ARG A 120 9.61 15.48 14.01
N LYS A 121 9.18 16.53 14.65
CA LYS A 121 9.84 17.83 14.52
C LYS A 121 10.75 18.09 15.71
#